data_d73406d1331d982dc5e15289bc4b0f18
#
_entry.id   d73406d1331d982dc5e15289bc4b0f18
#
_cell.length_a   1.000
_cell.length_b   1.000
_cell.length_c   1.000
_cell.angle_alpha   90.00
_cell.angle_beta   90.00
_cell.angle_gamma   90.00
#
_symmetry.space_group_name_H-M   'P 1'
#
loop_
_entity.id
_entity.type
_entity.pdbx_description
1 polymer ?
#
loop_
_entity_poly.entity_id
_entity_poly.type
_entity_poly.pdbx_seq_one_letter_code
_entity_poly.pdbx_strand_id
1 'polypeptide(L)'
;MFENVTEADLEAGRRALMGGGVGGGLPIVIDHGQGALVWSKSGKEYIDCTSQAWSLNVGYCHPKVIAAIAEQIKLFTHIRTSFDTVPKLLLAKKLAELAPGKLKRVSYALTGSDANEGAMKLAMRNRDGDTFIAFWDGYGGRTFGT
;
A
#
# COMPACT_ATOMS: atom_id res chain seq x y z
N MET A 1 8.56 -12.99 18.37
CA MET A 1 7.73 -13.86 17.48
C MET A 1 8.59 -14.71 16.55
N PHE A 2 9.75 -14.23 16.09
CA PHE A 2 10.64 -14.91 15.10
C PHE A 2 12.05 -15.17 15.66
N GLU A 3 12.17 -15.47 16.95
CA GLU A 3 13.45 -15.62 17.65
C GLU A 3 14.28 -16.83 17.18
N ASN A 4 13.63 -17.86 16.65
CA ASN A 4 14.26 -19.11 16.21
C ASN A 4 14.48 -19.19 14.68
N VAL A 5 14.28 -18.10 13.93
CA VAL A 5 14.47 -18.09 12.48
C VAL A 5 15.97 -18.04 12.15
N THR A 6 16.46 -19.05 11.44
CA THR A 6 17.85 -19.16 11.01
C THR A 6 18.12 -18.45 9.68
N GLU A 7 19.39 -18.17 9.38
CA GLU A 7 19.78 -17.67 8.04
C GLU A 7 19.43 -18.68 6.93
N ALA A 8 19.48 -19.98 7.21
CA ALA A 8 19.09 -21.03 6.26
C ALA A 8 17.60 -20.94 5.92
N ASP A 9 16.74 -20.64 6.90
CA ASP A 9 15.29 -20.43 6.67
C ASP A 9 15.04 -19.21 5.80
N LEU A 10 15.75 -18.12 6.07
CA LEU A 10 15.63 -16.87 5.28
C LEU A 10 16.09 -17.09 3.84
N GLU A 11 17.19 -17.80 3.64
CA GLU A 11 17.70 -18.10 2.32
C GLU A 11 16.79 -19.08 1.55
N ALA A 12 16.23 -20.07 2.22
CA ALA A 12 15.23 -20.96 1.62
C ALA A 12 13.98 -20.20 1.21
N GLY A 13 13.48 -19.29 2.07
CA GLY A 13 12.37 -18.41 1.76
C GLY A 13 12.66 -17.50 0.56
N ARG A 14 13.85 -16.92 0.50
CA ARG A 14 14.25 -16.05 -0.63
C ARG A 14 14.27 -16.80 -1.96
N ARG A 15 14.76 -18.06 -1.96
CA ARG A 15 14.73 -18.93 -3.16
C ARG A 15 13.32 -19.30 -3.60
N ALA A 16 12.38 -19.37 -2.70
CA ALA A 16 10.97 -19.66 -3.00
C ALA A 16 10.21 -18.44 -3.57
N LEU A 17 10.73 -17.22 -3.42
CA LEU A 17 10.11 -16.04 -3.98
C LEU A 17 10.35 -15.98 -5.51
N MET A 18 9.29 -15.71 -6.27
CA MET A 18 9.44 -15.40 -7.69
C MET A 18 10.25 -14.11 -7.84
N GLY A 19 11.38 -14.22 -8.54
CA GLY A 19 12.12 -13.04 -9.01
C GLY A 19 11.28 -12.24 -10.00
N GLY A 20 11.44 -10.91 -10.03
CA GLY A 20 10.79 -10.06 -11.03
C GLY A 20 9.92 -8.94 -10.48
N GLY A 21 10.03 -8.63 -9.21
CA GLY A 21 9.54 -7.33 -8.71
C GLY A 21 10.32 -6.17 -9.33
N VAL A 22 9.73 -4.99 -9.37
CA VAL A 22 10.43 -3.75 -9.74
C VAL A 22 11.61 -3.54 -8.79
N GLY A 23 12.82 -3.69 -9.34
CA GLY A 23 14.05 -3.75 -8.58
C GLY A 23 14.29 -5.17 -8.03
N GLY A 24 15.33 -5.84 -8.51
CA GLY A 24 15.80 -7.11 -7.92
C GLY A 24 15.93 -6.93 -6.41
N GLY A 25 15.39 -7.87 -5.64
CA GLY A 25 15.37 -7.77 -4.19
C GLY A 25 16.77 -7.51 -3.65
N LEU A 26 16.93 -6.43 -2.89
CA LEU A 26 18.16 -6.20 -2.17
C LEU A 26 18.37 -7.37 -1.19
N PRO A 27 19.59 -7.88 -1.03
CA PRO A 27 19.88 -8.99 -0.13
C PRO A 27 19.83 -8.56 1.35
N ILE A 28 18.92 -7.66 1.68
CA ILE A 28 18.76 -7.07 3.00
C ILE A 28 17.45 -7.56 3.59
N VAL A 29 17.50 -8.21 4.73
CA VAL A 29 16.31 -8.58 5.51
C VAL A 29 16.06 -7.46 6.50
N ILE A 30 14.96 -6.74 6.33
CA ILE A 30 14.55 -5.68 7.26
C ILE A 30 13.90 -6.31 8.49
N ASP A 31 14.29 -5.83 9.66
CA ASP A 31 13.76 -6.26 10.94
C ASP A 31 12.69 -5.29 11.47
N HIS A 32 13.04 -4.02 11.59
CA HIS A 32 12.13 -2.98 12.09
C HIS A 32 12.42 -1.62 11.47
N GLY A 33 11.53 -0.65 11.72
CA GLY A 33 11.68 0.73 11.27
C GLY A 33 11.03 1.73 12.22
N GLN A 34 11.54 2.95 12.26
CA GLN A 34 10.98 4.07 13.01
C GLN A 34 11.24 5.39 12.28
N GLY A 35 10.22 6.18 12.05
CA GLY A 35 10.35 7.43 11.29
C GLY A 35 10.89 7.18 9.89
N ALA A 36 12.05 7.71 9.56
CA ALA A 36 12.74 7.49 8.27
C ALA A 36 13.83 6.42 8.33
N LEU A 37 14.03 5.78 9.48
CA LEU A 37 15.09 4.80 9.69
C LEU A 37 14.55 3.38 9.62
N VAL A 38 15.35 2.48 9.06
CA VAL A 38 15.10 1.04 9.03
C VAL A 38 16.36 0.30 9.45
N TRP A 39 16.18 -0.82 10.14
CA TRP A 39 17.26 -1.69 10.58
C TRP A 39 17.11 -3.07 9.94
N SER A 40 18.22 -3.57 9.46
CA SER A 40 18.30 -4.96 9.00
C SER A 40 18.36 -5.92 10.18
N LYS A 41 18.05 -7.19 9.93
CA LYS A 41 18.21 -8.28 10.92
C LYS A 41 19.66 -8.42 11.43
N SER A 42 20.65 -7.97 10.66
CA SER A 42 22.05 -7.89 11.10
C SER A 42 22.39 -6.68 11.98
N GLY A 43 21.40 -5.84 12.30
CA GLY A 43 21.57 -4.63 13.11
C GLY A 43 22.06 -3.40 12.34
N LYS A 44 22.25 -3.49 11.03
CA LYS A 44 22.70 -2.33 10.24
C LYS A 44 21.54 -1.36 10.01
N GLU A 45 21.79 -0.07 10.28
CA GLU A 45 20.85 1.03 10.07
C GLU A 45 20.95 1.58 8.65
N TYR A 46 19.78 1.97 8.10
CA TYR A 46 19.64 2.63 6.82
C TYR A 46 18.63 3.78 6.89
N ILE A 47 18.84 4.80 6.09
CA ILE A 47 17.87 5.88 5.89
C ILE A 47 17.00 5.52 4.68
N ASP A 48 15.70 5.44 4.86
CA ASP A 48 14.76 5.25 3.75
C ASP A 48 14.46 6.60 3.08
N CYS A 49 15.12 6.86 1.98
CA CYS A 49 14.90 8.05 1.16
C CYS A 49 13.75 7.91 0.15
N THR A 50 13.12 6.75 0.09
CA THR A 50 12.06 6.45 -0.89
C THR A 50 10.67 6.38 -0.28
N SER A 51 10.56 6.38 1.04
CA SER A 51 9.30 6.17 1.77
C SER A 51 8.54 4.92 1.26
N GLN A 52 9.28 3.82 1.01
CA GLN A 52 8.71 2.58 0.44
C GLN A 52 7.90 2.85 -0.84
N ALA A 53 8.54 3.42 -1.82
CA ALA A 53 7.91 3.86 -3.07
C ALA A 53 6.74 4.85 -2.84
N TRP A 54 7.02 5.87 -2.04
CA TRP A 54 6.12 7.01 -1.74
C TRP A 54 4.82 6.66 -1.02
N SER A 55 4.76 5.51 -0.36
CA SER A 55 3.55 5.04 0.35
C SER A 55 3.58 5.27 1.87
N LEU A 56 4.73 5.64 2.45
CA LEU A 56 4.93 5.79 3.88
C LEU A 56 5.08 7.25 4.31
N ASN A 57 4.06 8.05 4.05
CA ASN A 57 4.11 9.52 4.17
C ASN A 57 4.34 10.06 5.59
N VAL A 58 4.01 9.29 6.62
CA VAL A 58 4.18 9.69 8.03
C VAL A 58 5.31 8.94 8.74
N GLY A 59 6.11 8.19 7.97
CA GLY A 59 7.21 7.39 8.48
C GLY A 59 6.79 6.05 9.10
N TYR A 60 7.79 5.23 9.39
CA TYR A 60 7.60 3.93 10.01
C TYR A 60 7.05 4.06 11.43
N CYS A 61 6.13 3.20 11.76
CA CYS A 61 5.60 3.01 13.11
C CYS A 61 5.16 4.31 13.80
N HIS A 62 4.49 5.20 13.05
CA HIS A 62 3.98 6.45 13.62
C HIS A 62 3.03 6.15 14.80
N PRO A 63 3.29 6.67 16.03
CA PRO A 63 2.64 6.21 17.25
C PRO A 63 1.12 6.36 17.22
N LYS A 64 0.59 7.44 16.67
CA LYS A 64 -0.87 7.65 16.55
C LYS A 64 -1.52 6.65 15.58
N VAL A 65 -0.81 6.27 14.50
CA VAL A 65 -1.31 5.28 13.54
C VAL A 65 -1.33 3.90 14.17
N ILE A 66 -0.23 3.50 14.83
CA ILE A 66 -0.16 2.21 15.55
C ILE A 66 -1.24 2.12 16.62
N ALA A 67 -1.43 3.16 17.42
CA ALA A 67 -2.47 3.17 18.46
C ALA A 67 -3.88 3.02 17.85
N ALA A 68 -4.18 3.74 16.78
CA ALA A 68 -5.49 3.65 16.12
C ALA A 68 -5.75 2.25 15.53
N ILE A 69 -4.73 1.62 14.93
CA ILE A 69 -4.82 0.25 14.41
C ILE A 69 -5.04 -0.73 15.56
N ALA A 70 -4.26 -0.61 16.64
CA ALA A 70 -4.34 -1.49 17.80
C ALA A 70 -5.72 -1.44 18.49
N GLU A 71 -6.35 -0.28 18.55
CA GLU A 71 -7.70 -0.15 19.09
C GLU A 71 -8.75 -0.69 18.12
N GLN A 72 -8.63 -0.40 16.83
CA GLN A 72 -9.61 -0.85 15.84
C GLN A 72 -9.63 -2.38 15.67
N ILE A 73 -8.47 -3.04 15.72
CA ILE A 73 -8.37 -4.49 15.53
C ILE A 73 -9.00 -5.29 16.69
N LYS A 74 -9.15 -4.68 17.88
CA LYS A 74 -9.87 -5.29 19.01
C LYS A 74 -11.37 -5.39 18.76
N LEU A 75 -11.93 -4.54 17.90
CA LEU A 75 -13.35 -4.52 17.59
C LEU A 75 -13.70 -5.57 16.53
N PHE A 76 -12.95 -5.63 15.44
CA PHE A 76 -13.05 -6.64 14.40
C PHE A 76 -11.84 -6.57 13.47
N THR A 77 -11.47 -7.70 12.87
CA THR A 77 -10.33 -7.83 11.95
C THR A 77 -10.74 -7.81 10.49
N HIS A 78 -11.99 -8.15 10.19
CA HIS A 78 -12.52 -8.20 8.83
C HIS A 78 -14.02 -7.94 8.84
N ILE A 79 -14.50 -7.24 7.81
CA ILE A 79 -15.90 -7.10 7.50
C ILE A 79 -16.12 -7.03 5.98
N ARG A 80 -17.22 -7.60 5.54
CA ARG A 80 -17.59 -7.59 4.12
C ARG A 80 -17.87 -6.16 3.63
N THR A 81 -17.49 -5.85 2.40
CA THR A 81 -17.63 -4.51 1.78
C THR A 81 -19.06 -3.98 1.70
N SER A 82 -20.06 -4.88 1.76
CA SER A 82 -21.49 -4.50 1.80
C SER A 82 -21.93 -3.86 3.13
N PHE A 83 -21.08 -3.91 4.15
CA PHE A 83 -21.32 -3.23 5.42
C PHE A 83 -20.52 -1.95 5.53
N ASP A 84 -21.07 -0.97 6.20
CA ASP A 84 -20.36 0.25 6.54
C ASP A 84 -19.75 0.15 7.94
N THR A 85 -18.62 0.82 8.10
CA THR A 85 -17.94 0.97 9.39
C THR A 85 -17.67 2.44 9.67
N VAL A 86 -17.56 2.81 10.93
CA VAL A 86 -17.30 4.19 11.32
C VAL A 86 -16.02 4.75 10.66
N PRO A 87 -14.87 4.07 10.71
CA PRO A 87 -13.66 4.57 10.04
C PRO A 87 -13.84 4.75 8.53
N LYS A 88 -14.51 3.81 7.85
CA LYS A 88 -14.78 3.87 6.41
C LYS A 88 -15.59 5.12 6.06
N LEU A 89 -16.67 5.38 6.77
CA LEU A 89 -17.55 6.53 6.50
C LEU A 89 -16.87 7.87 6.83
N LEU A 90 -16.14 7.96 7.95
CA LEU A 90 -15.40 9.15 8.34
C LEU A 90 -14.28 9.49 7.35
N LEU A 91 -13.56 8.48 6.86
CA LEU A 91 -12.55 8.67 5.83
C LEU A 91 -13.17 9.15 4.51
N ALA A 92 -14.28 8.54 4.07
CA ALA A 92 -14.99 8.98 2.86
C ALA A 92 -15.44 10.44 2.97
N LYS A 93 -16.01 10.83 4.11
CA LYS A 93 -16.38 12.23 4.40
C LYS A 93 -15.17 13.14 4.28
N LYS A 94 -14.06 12.79 4.95
CA LYS A 94 -12.83 13.61 4.95
C LYS A 94 -12.25 13.77 3.54
N LEU A 95 -12.18 12.69 2.77
CA LEU A 95 -11.70 12.74 1.38
C LEU A 95 -12.59 13.59 0.49
N ALA A 96 -13.92 13.49 0.63
CA ALA A 96 -14.86 14.34 -0.12
C ALA A 96 -14.76 15.82 0.24
N GLU A 97 -14.40 16.16 1.48
CA GLU A 97 -14.13 17.54 1.90
C GLU A 97 -12.86 18.10 1.25
N LEU A 98 -11.79 17.28 1.21
CA LEU A 98 -10.47 17.67 0.69
C LEU A 98 -10.39 17.66 -0.84
N ALA A 99 -11.21 16.84 -1.50
CA ALA A 99 -11.16 16.68 -2.94
C ALA A 99 -11.57 17.95 -3.68
N PRO A 100 -10.87 18.31 -4.77
CA PRO A 100 -11.14 19.53 -5.52
C PRO A 100 -12.47 19.48 -6.27
N GLY A 101 -13.06 20.65 -6.48
CA GLY A 101 -14.23 20.83 -7.33
C GLY A 101 -15.43 19.96 -6.93
N LYS A 102 -15.96 19.23 -7.90
CA LYS A 102 -17.17 18.40 -7.75
C LYS A 102 -16.87 16.94 -7.38
N LEU A 103 -15.64 16.58 -7.08
CA LEU A 103 -15.23 15.21 -6.70
C LEU A 103 -15.68 14.92 -5.25
N LYS A 104 -16.92 14.46 -5.08
CA LYS A 104 -17.55 14.26 -3.76
C LYS A 104 -17.91 12.81 -3.46
N ARG A 105 -17.51 11.87 -4.33
CA ARG A 105 -17.74 10.44 -4.13
C ARG A 105 -16.41 9.70 -4.05
N VAL A 106 -16.33 8.75 -3.14
CA VAL A 106 -15.12 7.97 -2.85
C VAL A 106 -15.40 6.50 -3.11
N SER A 107 -14.49 5.87 -3.83
CA SER A 107 -14.41 4.41 -3.96
C SER A 107 -13.11 3.93 -3.35
N TYR A 108 -13.18 2.87 -2.56
CA TYR A 108 -12.00 2.24 -1.96
C TYR A 108 -11.51 1.10 -2.82
N ALA A 109 -10.20 0.96 -2.89
CA ALA A 109 -9.49 -0.10 -3.59
C ALA A 109 -8.38 -0.66 -2.70
N LEU A 110 -7.93 -1.89 -2.97
CA LEU A 110 -6.88 -2.53 -2.17
C LEU A 110 -5.48 -2.01 -2.51
N THR A 111 -5.28 -1.60 -3.74
CA THR A 111 -3.98 -1.10 -4.24
C THR A 111 -4.19 0.08 -5.17
N GLY A 112 -3.10 0.82 -5.48
CA GLY A 112 -3.12 1.84 -6.51
C GLY A 112 -3.49 1.29 -7.90
N SER A 113 -3.02 0.09 -8.25
CA SER A 113 -3.40 -0.58 -9.49
C SER A 113 -4.92 -0.83 -9.57
N ASP A 114 -5.51 -1.35 -8.49
CA ASP A 114 -6.96 -1.58 -8.42
C ASP A 114 -7.76 -0.27 -8.47
N ALA A 115 -7.25 0.80 -7.87
CA ALA A 115 -7.85 2.13 -7.96
C ALA A 115 -7.84 2.66 -9.40
N ASN A 116 -6.73 2.51 -10.12
CA ASN A 116 -6.63 2.88 -11.53
C ASN A 116 -7.55 2.04 -12.41
N GLU A 117 -7.61 0.73 -12.22
CA GLU A 117 -8.59 -0.14 -12.90
C GLU A 117 -10.03 0.32 -12.67
N GLY A 118 -10.36 0.68 -11.43
CA GLY A 118 -11.67 1.23 -11.08
C GLY A 118 -11.97 2.53 -11.82
N ALA A 119 -10.99 3.43 -11.91
CA ALA A 119 -11.10 4.69 -12.64
C ALA A 119 -11.28 4.47 -14.16
N MET A 120 -10.51 3.55 -14.75
CA MET A 120 -10.63 3.17 -16.15
C MET A 120 -12.02 2.61 -16.46
N LYS A 121 -12.52 1.67 -15.65
CA LYS A 121 -13.88 1.12 -15.78
C LYS A 121 -14.95 2.20 -15.68
N LEU A 122 -14.77 3.16 -14.76
CA LEU A 122 -15.69 4.28 -14.61
C LEU A 122 -15.68 5.18 -15.86
N ALA A 123 -14.50 5.48 -16.40
CA ALA A 123 -14.34 6.27 -17.62
C ALA A 123 -15.03 5.60 -18.80
N MET A 124 -14.78 4.31 -19.03
CA MET A 124 -15.42 3.53 -20.11
C MET A 124 -16.95 3.49 -20.02
N ARG A 125 -17.50 3.49 -18.80
CA ARG A 125 -18.96 3.54 -18.59
C ARG A 125 -19.61 4.88 -18.86
N ASN A 126 -18.84 5.95 -18.85
CA ASN A 126 -19.35 7.33 -18.97
C ASN A 126 -18.95 8.00 -20.29
N ARG A 127 -18.24 7.30 -21.17
CA ARG A 127 -17.78 7.81 -22.46
C ARG A 127 -17.90 6.71 -23.51
N ASP A 128 -18.16 7.14 -24.73
CA ASP A 128 -18.04 6.28 -25.91
C ASP A 128 -16.55 6.25 -26.30
N GLY A 129 -15.91 5.14 -26.04
CA GLY A 129 -14.48 4.93 -26.35
C GLY A 129 -13.83 3.95 -25.37
N ASP A 130 -12.82 3.27 -25.87
CA ASP A 130 -12.06 2.22 -25.18
C ASP A 130 -10.54 2.48 -25.16
N THR A 131 -10.14 3.62 -25.70
CA THR A 131 -8.73 3.98 -25.85
C THR A 131 -8.28 4.88 -24.71
N PHE A 132 -7.17 4.49 -24.07
CA PHE A 132 -6.49 5.26 -23.03
C PHE A 132 -5.14 5.75 -23.55
N ILE A 133 -4.80 6.99 -23.20
CA ILE A 133 -3.52 7.58 -23.51
C ILE A 133 -2.70 7.61 -22.23
N ALA A 134 -1.47 7.07 -22.27
CA ALA A 134 -0.53 7.09 -21.17
C ALA A 134 0.76 7.80 -21.58
N PHE A 135 1.50 8.29 -20.59
CA PHE A 135 2.84 8.78 -20.82
C PHE A 135 3.80 7.60 -21.05
N TRP A 136 4.75 7.78 -21.97
CA TRP A 136 5.82 6.82 -22.15
C TRP A 136 6.60 6.69 -20.83
N ASP A 137 6.94 5.46 -20.45
CA ASP A 137 7.54 5.13 -19.14
C ASP A 137 6.70 5.52 -17.90
N GLY A 138 5.44 5.89 -18.07
CA GLY A 138 4.53 6.15 -16.96
C GLY A 138 4.20 4.87 -16.19
N TYR A 139 4.26 4.93 -14.84
CA TYR A 139 3.85 3.82 -13.99
C TYR A 139 2.38 3.95 -13.60
N GLY A 140 1.54 3.05 -14.09
CA GLY A 140 0.10 2.99 -13.77
C GLY A 140 -0.28 1.91 -12.77
N GLY A 141 0.53 0.87 -12.65
CA GLY A 141 0.23 -0.28 -11.80
C GLY A 141 0.82 -1.58 -12.33
N ARG A 142 0.29 -2.70 -11.84
CA ARG A 142 0.73 -4.07 -12.18
C ARG A 142 -0.43 -5.00 -12.48
N THR A 143 -1.56 -4.47 -12.88
CA THR A 143 -2.70 -5.25 -13.34
C THR A 143 -2.75 -5.24 -14.87
N PHE A 144 -3.74 -5.91 -15.44
CA PHE A 144 -3.81 -6.10 -16.89
C PHE A 144 -4.04 -4.78 -17.66
N GLY A 145 -4.71 -3.82 -17.05
CA GLY A 145 -5.01 -2.52 -17.65
C GLY A 145 -4.07 -1.38 -17.21
N THR A 146 -3.17 -1.65 -16.23
CA THR A 146 -2.31 -0.59 -15.66
C THR A 146 -0.83 -0.91 -15.74
#